data_576342aaef59f09f6b8ad0f94163a451
#
_entry.id   576342aaef59f09f6b8ad0f94163a451
#
_cell.length_a   1.000
_cell.length_b   1.000
_cell.length_c   1.000
_cell.angle_alpha   90.00
_cell.angle_beta   90.00
_cell.angle_gamma   90.00
#
_symmetry.space_group_name_H-M   'P 1'
#
loop_
_entity.id
_entity.type
_entity.pdbx_description
1 polymer ?
#
loop_
_entity_poly.entity_id
_entity_poly.type
_entity_poly.pdbx_seq_one_letter_code
_entity_poly.pdbx_strand_id
1 'polypeptide(L)'
;MRPNPLPWSQRQYSNFIQAPPFLLTTVFFGSLALIASLWDKSGRLQHRIARQWARVSVFFSGSRLQVLGLENIPAETAVFAGNHTSYMDTPVVFASLPFQFRILAKKELWGIPFIGWYLNHSGQIPIDTANPRTTLSSFSKGVHTLRAGLNVFVFPEGGRTPHGELQSFLNGAAFLALRAQVPLVPVALMGVYDLLPIHTRHFYPAPGPNRTPLKLAFGPAIPTAGRSPRDAEALTEELRQAIAQLIRQHS
;
A
#
# COMPACT_ATOMS: atom_id res chain seq x y z
N MET A 1 8.54 -21.10 -2.37
CA MET A 1 8.67 -21.80 -3.67
C MET A 1 8.56 -20.79 -4.80
N ARG A 2 9.37 -20.89 -5.88
CA ARG A 2 9.11 -20.06 -7.07
C ARG A 2 7.80 -20.53 -7.69
N PRO A 3 6.86 -19.63 -8.06
CA PRO A 3 5.65 -20.05 -8.74
C PRO A 3 6.02 -20.82 -10.02
N ASN A 4 5.30 -21.89 -10.31
CA ASN A 4 5.50 -22.66 -11.54
C ASN A 4 5.44 -21.72 -12.76
N PRO A 5 6.27 -21.95 -13.79
CA PRO A 5 6.23 -21.11 -14.98
C PRO A 5 4.83 -21.14 -15.59
N LEU A 6 4.26 -19.96 -15.82
CA LEU A 6 2.94 -19.84 -16.44
C LEU A 6 2.88 -20.57 -17.79
N PRO A 7 1.81 -21.32 -18.08
CA PRO A 7 1.54 -21.86 -19.40
C PRO A 7 1.59 -20.78 -20.48
N TRP A 8 1.97 -21.13 -21.69
CA TRP A 8 2.10 -20.16 -22.78
C TRP A 8 0.82 -19.35 -23.01
N SER A 9 -0.34 -19.99 -23.02
CA SER A 9 -1.65 -19.33 -23.17
C SER A 9 -1.92 -18.28 -22.09
N GLN A 10 -1.55 -18.57 -20.85
CA GLN A 10 -1.70 -17.62 -19.73
C GLN A 10 -0.75 -16.45 -19.83
N ARG A 11 0.48 -16.65 -20.34
CA ARG A 11 1.40 -15.53 -20.63
C ARG A 11 0.81 -14.61 -21.69
N GLN A 12 0.24 -15.15 -22.75
CA GLN A 12 -0.39 -14.35 -23.81
C GLN A 12 -1.60 -13.59 -23.26
N TYR A 13 -2.45 -14.23 -22.47
CA TYR A 13 -3.57 -13.56 -21.80
C TYR A 13 -3.09 -12.39 -20.92
N SER A 14 -2.08 -12.61 -20.09
CA SER A 14 -1.48 -11.54 -19.29
C SER A 14 -0.93 -10.40 -20.15
N ASN A 15 -0.18 -10.71 -21.22
CA ASN A 15 0.49 -9.71 -22.05
C ASN A 15 -0.47 -8.88 -22.90
N PHE A 16 -1.57 -9.47 -23.38
CA PHE A 16 -2.45 -8.80 -24.33
C PHE A 16 -3.78 -8.35 -23.71
N ILE A 17 -4.22 -8.96 -22.61
CA ILE A 17 -5.52 -8.67 -22.01
C ILE A 17 -5.39 -7.93 -20.69
N GLN A 18 -4.42 -8.28 -19.82
CA GLN A 18 -4.31 -7.67 -18.49
C GLN A 18 -3.28 -6.52 -18.42
N ALA A 19 -2.09 -6.71 -18.96
CA ALA A 19 -1.02 -5.71 -18.84
C ALA A 19 -1.29 -4.42 -19.65
N PRO A 20 -1.81 -4.46 -20.91
CA PRO A 20 -2.08 -3.24 -21.66
C PRO A 20 -3.11 -2.32 -20.99
N PRO A 21 -4.29 -2.80 -20.52
CA PRO A 21 -5.22 -1.97 -19.76
C PRO A 21 -4.59 -1.38 -18.49
N PHE A 22 -3.78 -2.17 -17.76
CA PHE A 22 -3.09 -1.68 -16.58
C PHE A 22 -2.14 -0.52 -16.91
N LEU A 23 -1.36 -0.63 -17.97
CA LEU A 23 -0.46 0.43 -18.44
C LEU A 23 -1.23 1.65 -18.93
N LEU A 24 -2.21 1.45 -19.82
CA LEU A 24 -3.02 2.53 -20.38
C LEU A 24 -3.77 3.31 -19.30
N THR A 25 -4.36 2.61 -18.33
CA THR A 25 -5.04 3.26 -17.20
C THR A 25 -4.07 4.02 -16.32
N THR A 26 -2.84 3.52 -16.12
CA THR A 26 -1.80 4.23 -15.35
C THR A 26 -1.42 5.54 -16.04
N VAL A 27 -1.21 5.53 -17.35
CA VAL A 27 -0.92 6.74 -18.13
C VAL A 27 -2.11 7.70 -18.11
N PHE A 28 -3.32 7.21 -18.37
CA PHE A 28 -4.54 8.03 -18.42
C PHE A 28 -4.82 8.71 -17.06
N PHE A 29 -4.93 7.94 -16.00
CA PHE A 29 -5.23 8.49 -14.66
C PHE A 29 -4.05 9.30 -14.10
N GLY A 30 -2.81 8.93 -14.42
CA GLY A 30 -1.63 9.71 -14.06
C GLY A 30 -1.64 11.09 -14.72
N SER A 31 -1.98 11.17 -16.02
CA SER A 31 -2.14 12.44 -16.74
C SER A 31 -3.29 13.27 -16.17
N LEU A 32 -4.43 12.63 -15.86
CA LEU A 32 -5.57 13.31 -15.26
C LEU A 32 -5.25 13.87 -13.87
N ALA A 33 -4.51 13.11 -13.04
CA ALA A 33 -4.06 13.56 -11.73
C ALA A 33 -3.06 14.73 -11.83
N LEU A 34 -2.19 14.72 -12.83
CA LEU A 34 -1.27 15.82 -13.10
C LEU A 34 -2.03 17.09 -13.52
N ILE A 35 -2.99 16.99 -14.42
CA ILE A 35 -3.87 18.11 -14.80
C ILE A 35 -4.62 18.62 -13.56
N ALA A 36 -5.20 17.75 -12.76
CA ALA A 36 -5.91 18.13 -11.53
C ALA A 36 -5.01 18.90 -10.54
N SER A 37 -3.71 18.62 -10.53
CA SER A 37 -2.75 19.30 -9.63
C SER A 37 -2.59 20.80 -9.90
N LEU A 38 -3.01 21.29 -11.06
CA LEU A 38 -2.97 22.70 -11.40
C LEU A 38 -3.94 23.51 -10.52
N TRP A 39 -5.05 22.92 -10.13
CA TRP A 39 -6.11 23.57 -9.34
C TRP A 39 -6.16 23.07 -7.88
N ASP A 40 -5.98 21.76 -7.67
CA ASP A 40 -6.09 21.17 -6.34
C ASP A 40 -4.72 21.05 -5.64
N LYS A 41 -4.43 21.99 -4.75
CA LYS A 41 -3.22 21.96 -3.90
C LYS A 41 -3.38 21.08 -2.66
N SER A 42 -4.61 20.65 -2.32
CA SER A 42 -4.87 19.77 -1.17
C SER A 42 -4.55 18.31 -1.44
N GLY A 43 -4.43 17.93 -2.71
CA GLY A 43 -4.24 16.55 -3.17
C GLY A 43 -5.49 15.68 -3.03
N ARG A 44 -6.66 16.26 -2.71
CA ARG A 44 -7.92 15.50 -2.58
C ARG A 44 -8.41 14.96 -3.91
N LEU A 45 -8.37 15.81 -4.95
CA LEU A 45 -8.80 15.41 -6.29
C LEU A 45 -7.83 14.37 -6.88
N GLN A 46 -6.51 14.59 -6.76
CA GLN A 46 -5.51 13.61 -7.18
C GLN A 46 -5.71 12.26 -6.47
N HIS A 47 -6.03 12.29 -5.16
CA HIS A 47 -6.29 11.07 -4.41
C HIS A 47 -7.56 10.35 -4.90
N ARG A 48 -8.64 11.07 -5.22
CA ARG A 48 -9.85 10.49 -5.82
C ARG A 48 -9.56 9.85 -7.18
N ILE A 49 -8.77 10.51 -8.01
CA ILE A 49 -8.33 10.00 -9.31
C ILE A 49 -7.50 8.71 -9.13
N ALA A 50 -6.55 8.70 -8.19
CA ALA A 50 -5.74 7.52 -7.87
C ALA A 50 -6.60 6.35 -7.35
N ARG A 51 -7.65 6.63 -6.57
CA ARG A 51 -8.62 5.60 -6.15
C ARG A 51 -9.39 5.01 -7.34
N GLN A 52 -9.77 5.82 -8.33
CA GLN A 52 -10.42 5.29 -9.53
C GLN A 52 -9.44 4.46 -10.37
N TRP A 53 -8.21 4.95 -10.57
CA TRP A 53 -7.15 4.15 -11.18
C TRP A 53 -6.98 2.79 -10.51
N ALA A 54 -6.93 2.77 -9.18
CA ALA A 54 -6.75 1.57 -8.40
C ALA A 54 -7.92 0.58 -8.58
N ARG A 55 -9.16 1.06 -8.55
CA ARG A 55 -10.36 0.24 -8.79
C ARG A 55 -10.39 -0.36 -10.18
N VAL A 56 -10.06 0.44 -11.19
CA VAL A 56 -9.97 -0.02 -12.58
C VAL A 56 -8.82 -1.02 -12.75
N SER A 57 -7.67 -0.80 -12.11
CA SER A 57 -6.55 -1.73 -12.11
C SER A 57 -6.90 -3.08 -11.48
N VAL A 58 -7.60 -3.07 -10.33
CA VAL A 58 -8.11 -4.28 -9.69
C VAL A 58 -9.14 -4.99 -10.58
N PHE A 59 -10.04 -4.26 -11.23
CA PHE A 59 -11.01 -4.82 -12.15
C PHE A 59 -10.34 -5.56 -13.32
N PHE A 60 -9.38 -4.90 -14.01
CA PHE A 60 -8.66 -5.53 -15.12
C PHE A 60 -7.72 -6.66 -14.71
N SER A 61 -7.30 -6.73 -13.44
CA SER A 61 -6.61 -7.90 -12.93
C SER A 61 -7.47 -9.17 -12.95
N GLY A 62 -8.80 -8.99 -13.08
CA GLY A 62 -9.78 -10.06 -13.07
C GLY A 62 -10.06 -10.64 -11.68
N SER A 63 -9.58 -10.02 -10.61
CA SER A 63 -9.76 -10.47 -9.23
C SER A 63 -10.88 -9.72 -8.52
N ARG A 64 -11.55 -10.38 -7.58
CA ARG A 64 -12.52 -9.73 -6.69
C ARG A 64 -11.80 -9.23 -5.44
N LEU A 65 -12.08 -7.99 -5.05
CA LEU A 65 -11.55 -7.39 -3.83
C LEU A 65 -12.60 -7.44 -2.73
N GLN A 66 -12.21 -7.99 -1.59
CA GLN A 66 -12.99 -7.99 -0.34
C GLN A 66 -12.27 -7.12 0.69
N VAL A 67 -13.01 -6.23 1.32
CA VAL A 67 -12.50 -5.37 2.41
C VAL A 67 -13.20 -5.78 3.69
N LEU A 68 -12.41 -6.13 4.71
CA LEU A 68 -12.84 -6.70 5.99
C LEU A 68 -12.41 -5.79 7.14
N GLY A 69 -13.16 -5.78 8.24
CA GLY A 69 -12.78 -5.06 9.46
C GLY A 69 -12.87 -3.54 9.33
N LEU A 70 -13.75 -3.01 8.48
CA LEU A 70 -13.94 -1.55 8.32
C LEU A 70 -14.31 -0.87 9.65
N GLU A 71 -14.96 -1.57 10.54
CA GLU A 71 -15.29 -1.13 11.90
C GLU A 71 -14.09 -0.88 12.81
N ASN A 72 -12.92 -1.43 12.47
CA ASN A 72 -11.65 -1.22 13.18
C ASN A 72 -10.94 0.07 12.78
N ILE A 73 -11.44 0.78 11.78
CA ILE A 73 -10.86 2.06 11.36
C ILE A 73 -11.24 3.12 12.39
N PRO A 74 -10.25 3.74 13.09
CA PRO A 74 -10.54 4.77 14.07
C PRO A 74 -11.09 6.04 13.40
N ALA A 75 -11.90 6.79 14.14
CA ALA A 75 -12.42 8.07 13.66
C ALA A 75 -11.32 9.16 13.60
N GLU A 76 -10.34 9.05 14.47
CA GLU A 76 -9.17 9.93 14.49
C GLU A 76 -8.13 9.54 13.43
N THR A 77 -7.21 10.47 13.19
CA THR A 77 -6.05 10.23 12.31
C THR A 77 -5.18 9.09 12.83
N ALA A 78 -4.74 8.21 11.95
CA ALA A 78 -3.97 7.02 12.28
C ALA A 78 -2.82 6.75 11.30
N VAL A 79 -1.85 5.96 11.75
CA VAL A 79 -0.91 5.26 10.88
C VAL A 79 -1.50 3.89 10.54
N PHE A 80 -1.61 3.59 9.26
CA PHE A 80 -1.99 2.28 8.74
C PHE A 80 -0.73 1.56 8.27
N ALA A 81 -0.53 0.32 8.66
CA ALA A 81 0.65 -0.44 8.27
C ALA A 81 0.28 -1.84 7.77
N GLY A 82 0.76 -2.20 6.57
CA GLY A 82 0.41 -3.45 5.90
C GLY A 82 1.61 -4.22 5.37
N ASN A 83 1.46 -5.54 5.20
CA ASN A 83 2.44 -6.38 4.53
C ASN A 83 2.60 -6.02 3.05
N HIS A 84 3.77 -6.31 2.47
CA HIS A 84 4.13 -5.90 1.11
C HIS A 84 4.63 -7.07 0.28
N THR A 85 3.81 -7.58 -0.62
CA THR A 85 4.06 -8.84 -1.33
C THR A 85 4.06 -8.72 -2.85
N SER A 86 3.43 -7.65 -3.39
CA SER A 86 3.11 -7.56 -4.81
C SER A 86 3.18 -6.13 -5.34
N TYR A 87 3.30 -5.98 -6.65
CA TYR A 87 3.08 -4.70 -7.34
C TYR A 87 1.62 -4.24 -7.23
N MET A 88 0.69 -5.15 -6.99
CA MET A 88 -0.74 -4.86 -6.84
C MET A 88 -1.15 -4.44 -5.42
N ASP A 89 -0.24 -4.48 -4.43
CA ASP A 89 -0.57 -4.03 -3.06
C ASP A 89 -1.00 -2.56 -3.03
N THR A 90 -0.26 -1.69 -3.72
CA THR A 90 -0.60 -0.25 -3.78
C THR A 90 -1.97 0.00 -4.43
N PRO A 91 -2.31 -0.56 -5.62
CA PRO A 91 -3.68 -0.51 -6.14
C PRO A 91 -4.73 -1.03 -5.16
N VAL A 92 -4.49 -2.17 -4.49
CA VAL A 92 -5.44 -2.73 -3.51
C VAL A 92 -5.66 -1.77 -2.35
N VAL A 93 -4.59 -1.18 -1.79
CA VAL A 93 -4.69 -0.19 -0.71
C VAL A 93 -5.48 1.04 -1.16
N PHE A 94 -5.16 1.64 -2.31
CA PHE A 94 -5.89 2.82 -2.81
C PHE A 94 -7.36 2.52 -3.13
N ALA A 95 -7.69 1.33 -3.62
CA ALA A 95 -9.07 0.92 -3.89
C ALA A 95 -9.88 0.74 -2.60
N SER A 96 -9.24 0.27 -1.52
CA SER A 96 -9.89 -0.16 -0.27
C SER A 96 -10.09 0.95 0.74
N LEU A 97 -9.10 1.83 0.96
CA LEU A 97 -9.18 2.84 2.02
C LEU A 97 -10.22 3.92 1.68
N PRO A 98 -11.22 4.17 2.56
CA PRO A 98 -12.33 5.07 2.24
C PRO A 98 -11.99 6.56 2.38
N PHE A 99 -10.81 6.90 2.90
CA PHE A 99 -10.35 8.26 3.20
C PHE A 99 -9.08 8.63 2.43
N GLN A 100 -8.72 9.92 2.48
CA GLN A 100 -7.45 10.40 1.94
C GLN A 100 -6.30 10.02 2.88
N PHE A 101 -5.18 9.56 2.30
CA PHE A 101 -3.96 9.24 3.04
C PHE A 101 -2.72 9.63 2.22
N ARG A 102 -1.57 9.62 2.89
CA ARG A 102 -0.25 9.69 2.25
C ARG A 102 0.46 8.37 2.44
N ILE A 103 1.22 7.94 1.42
CA ILE A 103 2.03 6.73 1.49
C ILE A 103 3.50 7.10 1.65
N LEU A 104 4.21 6.36 2.53
CA LEU A 104 5.65 6.36 2.52
C LEU A 104 6.12 5.44 1.40
N ALA A 105 6.82 6.00 0.43
CA ALA A 105 7.26 5.26 -0.75
C ALA A 105 8.75 5.51 -1.04
N LYS A 106 9.42 4.52 -1.62
CA LYS A 106 10.85 4.62 -1.97
C LYS A 106 11.09 5.80 -2.92
N LYS A 107 12.11 6.61 -2.63
CA LYS A 107 12.49 7.81 -3.37
C LYS A 107 12.69 7.57 -4.87
N GLU A 108 13.19 6.38 -5.23
CA GLU A 108 13.43 5.98 -6.62
C GLU A 108 12.16 6.01 -7.48
N LEU A 109 10.98 5.85 -6.88
CA LEU A 109 9.70 5.91 -7.60
C LEU A 109 9.41 7.30 -8.16
N TRP A 110 10.02 8.37 -7.61
CA TRP A 110 9.89 9.73 -8.15
C TRP A 110 10.55 9.91 -9.51
N GLY A 111 11.50 9.03 -9.90
CA GLY A 111 12.10 8.99 -11.22
C GLY A 111 11.26 8.33 -12.30
N ILE A 112 10.15 7.65 -11.94
CA ILE A 112 9.29 6.95 -12.90
C ILE A 112 8.25 7.92 -13.48
N PRO A 113 8.18 8.14 -14.81
CA PRO A 113 7.16 8.99 -15.43
C PRO A 113 5.73 8.60 -14.97
N PHE A 114 4.84 9.57 -14.92
CA PHE A 114 3.45 9.48 -14.41
C PHE A 114 3.36 9.11 -12.93
N ILE A 115 4.05 8.08 -12.45
CA ILE A 115 4.08 7.69 -11.04
C ILE A 115 4.77 8.79 -10.22
N GLY A 116 5.99 9.17 -10.58
CA GLY A 116 6.75 10.20 -9.88
C GLY A 116 6.06 11.57 -9.91
N TRP A 117 5.46 11.92 -11.03
CA TRP A 117 4.67 13.15 -11.15
C TRP A 117 3.47 13.15 -10.21
N TYR A 118 2.72 12.06 -10.16
CA TYR A 118 1.64 11.88 -9.19
C TYR A 118 2.14 11.99 -7.75
N LEU A 119 3.20 11.23 -7.39
CA LEU A 119 3.76 11.21 -6.04
C LEU A 119 4.19 12.61 -5.58
N ASN A 120 4.81 13.38 -6.47
CA ASN A 120 5.25 14.74 -6.18
C ASN A 120 4.08 15.69 -5.92
N HIS A 121 3.10 15.72 -6.81
CA HIS A 121 2.00 16.69 -6.75
C HIS A 121 0.91 16.30 -5.74
N SER A 122 0.76 15.02 -5.44
CA SER A 122 -0.22 14.53 -4.47
C SER A 122 0.29 14.56 -3.01
N GLY A 123 1.53 15.02 -2.79
CA GLY A 123 2.09 15.19 -1.45
C GLY A 123 2.48 13.87 -0.76
N GLN A 124 2.78 12.81 -1.53
CA GLN A 124 3.29 11.56 -0.97
C GLN A 124 4.67 11.77 -0.32
N ILE A 125 5.08 10.87 0.54
CA ILE A 125 6.26 11.04 1.38
C ILE A 125 7.38 10.15 0.85
N PRO A 126 8.45 10.72 0.22
CA PRO A 126 9.60 9.94 -0.22
C PRO A 126 10.39 9.45 0.98
N ILE A 127 10.80 8.18 0.98
CA ILE A 127 11.74 7.63 1.95
C ILE A 127 12.99 7.10 1.23
N ASP A 128 14.14 7.48 1.76
CA ASP A 128 15.46 7.02 1.32
C ASP A 128 16.13 6.30 2.50
N THR A 129 15.99 4.99 2.55
CA THR A 129 16.50 4.17 3.66
C THR A 129 18.04 4.07 3.68
N ALA A 130 18.70 4.44 2.58
CA ALA A 130 20.15 4.44 2.49
C ALA A 130 20.80 5.67 3.14
N ASN A 131 20.03 6.76 3.32
CA ASN A 131 20.55 8.02 3.87
C ASN A 131 19.79 8.41 5.17
N PRO A 132 20.43 8.31 6.35
CA PRO A 132 19.79 8.62 7.64
C PRO A 132 19.22 10.03 7.75
N ARG A 133 19.86 11.04 7.14
CA ARG A 133 19.40 12.44 7.20
C ARG A 133 18.10 12.63 6.42
N THR A 134 18.00 12.07 5.22
CA THR A 134 16.80 12.13 4.39
C THR A 134 15.68 11.30 5.01
N THR A 135 16.00 10.17 5.62
CA THR A 135 15.05 9.34 6.38
C THR A 135 14.42 10.13 7.52
N LEU A 136 15.23 10.85 8.31
CA LEU A 136 14.71 11.67 9.42
C LEU A 136 13.79 12.80 8.91
N SER A 137 14.12 13.45 7.79
CA SER A 137 13.28 14.44 7.15
C SER A 137 11.94 13.86 6.70
N SER A 138 11.96 12.63 6.12
CA SER A 138 10.76 11.90 5.70
C SER A 138 9.84 11.59 6.88
N PHE A 139 10.40 11.14 8.00
CA PHE A 139 9.63 10.92 9.22
C PHE A 139 9.05 12.21 9.80
N SER A 140 9.81 13.30 9.80
CA SER A 140 9.30 14.61 10.23
C SER A 140 8.12 15.07 9.38
N LYS A 141 8.19 14.87 8.06
CA LYS A 141 7.08 15.15 7.13
C LYS A 141 5.88 14.24 7.41
N GLY A 142 6.11 12.95 7.72
CA GLY A 142 5.05 12.00 8.10
C GLY A 142 4.33 12.42 9.37
N VAL A 143 5.06 12.76 10.42
CA VAL A 143 4.50 13.28 11.69
C VAL A 143 3.70 14.58 11.46
N HIS A 144 4.23 15.51 10.66
CA HIS A 144 3.50 16.73 10.30
C HIS A 144 2.19 16.41 9.57
N THR A 145 2.22 15.47 8.63
CA THR A 145 1.03 15.01 7.88
C THR A 145 -0.03 14.45 8.82
N LEU A 146 0.36 13.60 9.76
CA LEU A 146 -0.56 13.03 10.78
C LEU A 146 -1.18 14.09 11.66
N ARG A 147 -0.37 15.05 12.16
CA ARG A 147 -0.84 16.18 13.00
C ARG A 147 -1.75 17.13 12.24
N ALA A 148 -1.62 17.19 10.91
CA ALA A 148 -2.52 17.95 10.04
C ALA A 148 -3.84 17.22 9.72
N GLY A 149 -4.12 16.07 10.35
CA GLY A 149 -5.36 15.33 10.18
C GLY A 149 -5.39 14.41 8.97
N LEU A 150 -4.23 14.09 8.35
CA LEU A 150 -4.16 13.17 7.22
C LEU A 150 -3.51 11.85 7.63
N ASN A 151 -4.18 10.76 7.32
CA ASN A 151 -3.68 9.41 7.56
C ASN A 151 -2.40 9.12 6.76
N VAL A 152 -1.55 8.25 7.31
CA VAL A 152 -0.33 7.79 6.65
C VAL A 152 -0.38 6.27 6.52
N PHE A 153 -0.08 5.75 5.33
CA PHE A 153 0.07 4.31 5.07
C PHE A 153 1.54 3.96 4.90
N VAL A 154 1.97 2.86 5.52
CA VAL A 154 3.36 2.39 5.50
C VAL A 154 3.40 0.90 5.19
N PHE A 155 4.38 0.48 4.39
CA PHE A 155 4.77 -0.92 4.27
C PHE A 155 6.01 -1.15 5.15
N PRO A 156 5.87 -1.67 6.38
CA PRO A 156 6.96 -1.73 7.36
C PRO A 156 8.07 -2.72 6.99
N GLU A 157 7.83 -3.63 6.05
CA GLU A 157 8.86 -4.54 5.52
C GLU A 157 9.96 -3.79 4.74
N GLY A 158 9.72 -2.53 4.32
CA GLY A 158 10.68 -1.72 3.56
C GLY A 158 10.92 -2.19 2.11
N GLY A 159 10.32 -3.29 1.70
CA GLY A 159 10.37 -3.86 0.36
C GLY A 159 9.36 -4.98 0.20
N ARG A 160 9.16 -5.42 -1.04
CA ARG A 160 8.26 -6.56 -1.31
C ARG A 160 8.95 -7.87 -0.99
N THR A 161 8.22 -8.79 -0.38
CA THR A 161 8.73 -10.13 -0.08
C THR A 161 8.92 -10.95 -1.36
N PRO A 162 10.04 -11.69 -1.48
CA PRO A 162 10.27 -12.52 -2.65
C PRO A 162 9.41 -13.80 -2.69
N HIS A 163 8.88 -14.25 -1.56
CA HIS A 163 8.18 -15.55 -1.46
C HIS A 163 6.75 -15.46 -0.94
N GLY A 164 6.20 -14.23 -0.76
CA GLY A 164 4.85 -14.03 -0.24
C GLY A 164 4.73 -14.14 1.28
N GLU A 165 5.82 -14.47 1.97
CA GLU A 165 5.85 -14.61 3.43
C GLU A 165 6.04 -13.26 4.12
N LEU A 166 5.42 -13.10 5.28
CA LEU A 166 5.57 -11.92 6.11
C LEU A 166 7.01 -11.80 6.62
N GLN A 167 7.69 -10.71 6.29
CA GLN A 167 9.08 -10.44 6.67
C GLN A 167 9.18 -9.78 8.06
N SER A 168 10.41 -9.51 8.50
CA SER A 168 10.68 -8.63 9.63
C SER A 168 10.27 -7.20 9.30
N PHE A 169 9.83 -6.45 10.31
CA PHE A 169 9.40 -5.08 10.16
C PHE A 169 10.45 -4.08 10.63
N LEU A 170 10.56 -2.98 9.89
CA LEU A 170 11.29 -1.80 10.32
C LEU A 170 10.42 -0.98 11.27
N ASN A 171 11.03 -0.30 12.23
CA ASN A 171 10.34 0.47 13.27
C ASN A 171 9.67 1.76 12.75
N GLY A 172 9.70 2.04 11.45
CA GLY A 172 9.24 3.29 10.87
C GLY A 172 7.76 3.61 11.11
N ALA A 173 6.88 2.62 10.98
CA ALA A 173 5.44 2.80 11.22
C ALA A 173 5.14 3.08 12.70
N ALA A 174 5.73 2.28 13.60
CA ALA A 174 5.61 2.48 15.04
C ALA A 174 6.19 3.82 15.48
N PHE A 175 7.35 4.19 14.97
CA PHE A 175 7.97 5.49 15.25
C PHE A 175 7.07 6.66 14.85
N LEU A 176 6.44 6.63 13.68
CA LEU A 176 5.49 7.65 13.23
C LEU A 176 4.29 7.77 14.17
N ALA A 177 3.67 6.63 14.51
CA ALA A 177 2.51 6.57 15.38
C ALA A 177 2.84 7.13 16.78
N LEU A 178 3.95 6.71 17.38
CA LEU A 178 4.43 7.18 18.69
C LEU A 178 4.79 8.68 18.69
N ARG A 179 5.45 9.17 17.65
CA ARG A 179 5.84 10.60 17.55
C ARG A 179 4.66 11.52 17.30
N ALA A 180 3.67 11.04 16.55
CA ALA A 180 2.44 11.80 16.31
C ALA A 180 1.39 11.61 17.41
N GLN A 181 1.54 10.60 18.30
CA GLN A 181 0.57 10.18 19.32
C GLN A 181 -0.79 9.82 18.70
N VAL A 182 -0.76 9.03 17.62
CA VAL A 182 -1.95 8.52 16.93
C VAL A 182 -1.96 6.99 16.92
N PRO A 183 -3.11 6.33 16.83
CA PRO A 183 -3.17 4.87 16.80
C PRO A 183 -2.46 4.29 15.57
N LEU A 184 -1.98 3.05 15.72
CA LEU A 184 -1.37 2.24 14.68
C LEU A 184 -2.32 1.11 14.29
N VAL A 185 -2.78 1.11 13.02
CA VAL A 185 -3.78 0.15 12.52
C VAL A 185 -3.11 -0.93 11.69
N PRO A 186 -3.17 -2.21 12.12
CA PRO A 186 -2.69 -3.33 11.34
C PRO A 186 -3.56 -3.55 10.10
N VAL A 187 -2.93 -3.78 8.95
CA VAL A 187 -3.61 -4.07 7.68
C VAL A 187 -3.01 -5.34 7.06
N ALA A 188 -3.83 -6.32 6.76
CA ALA A 188 -3.37 -7.53 6.08
C ALA A 188 -3.84 -7.53 4.61
N LEU A 189 -2.89 -7.73 3.68
CA LEU A 189 -3.16 -7.95 2.26
C LEU A 189 -2.94 -9.43 1.93
N MET A 190 -3.93 -10.09 1.35
CA MET A 190 -3.94 -11.53 1.06
C MET A 190 -4.37 -11.79 -0.38
N GLY A 191 -3.82 -12.85 -1.00
CA GLY A 191 -4.06 -13.21 -2.40
C GLY A 191 -3.35 -12.31 -3.42
N VAL A 192 -2.69 -11.25 -2.97
CA VAL A 192 -2.07 -10.24 -3.86
C VAL A 192 -0.73 -10.75 -4.42
N TYR A 193 0.02 -11.52 -3.63
CA TYR A 193 1.25 -12.15 -4.08
C TYR A 193 0.99 -13.09 -5.27
N ASP A 194 -0.05 -13.91 -5.17
CA ASP A 194 -0.39 -14.89 -6.23
C ASP A 194 -0.83 -14.22 -7.53
N LEU A 195 -1.32 -12.97 -7.45
CA LEU A 195 -1.75 -12.23 -8.62
C LEU A 195 -0.59 -11.65 -9.45
N LEU A 196 0.37 -11.00 -8.80
CA LEU A 196 1.52 -10.37 -9.47
C LEU A 196 2.76 -10.35 -8.58
N PRO A 197 3.46 -11.51 -8.44
CA PRO A 197 4.71 -11.60 -7.66
C PRO A 197 5.80 -10.71 -8.23
N ILE A 198 6.76 -10.30 -7.37
CA ILE A 198 7.85 -9.39 -7.75
C ILE A 198 8.79 -9.97 -8.83
N HIS A 199 8.84 -11.30 -8.96
CA HIS A 199 9.74 -11.99 -9.89
C HIS A 199 9.15 -12.18 -11.28
N THR A 200 7.92 -11.72 -11.51
CA THR A 200 7.24 -11.86 -12.80
C THR A 200 6.74 -10.51 -13.30
N ARG A 201 6.65 -10.41 -14.63
CA ARG A 201 5.99 -9.28 -15.32
C ARG A 201 4.59 -9.65 -15.78
N HIS A 202 4.14 -10.87 -15.45
CA HIS A 202 2.84 -11.39 -15.90
C HIS A 202 1.88 -11.46 -14.72
N PHE A 203 0.66 -11.01 -14.94
CA PHE A 203 -0.44 -11.33 -14.05
C PHE A 203 -0.72 -12.84 -14.11
N TYR A 204 -0.85 -13.43 -12.95
CA TYR A 204 -1.35 -14.79 -12.87
C TYR A 204 -2.86 -14.74 -12.99
N PRO A 205 -3.46 -15.36 -14.03
CA PRO A 205 -4.89 -15.49 -14.08
C PRO A 205 -5.34 -16.28 -12.87
N ALA A 206 -6.24 -15.71 -12.11
CA ALA A 206 -6.87 -16.46 -11.04
C ALA A 206 -7.54 -17.70 -11.65
N PRO A 207 -7.37 -18.88 -11.09
CA PRO A 207 -7.96 -20.10 -11.65
C PRO A 207 -9.49 -20.02 -11.63
N GLY A 208 -10.12 -20.10 -12.80
CA GLY A 208 -11.54 -20.33 -13.06
C GLY A 208 -12.57 -19.66 -12.14
N PRO A 209 -13.76 -20.24 -11.95
CA PRO A 209 -14.82 -19.71 -11.12
C PRO A 209 -14.49 -19.65 -9.61
N ASN A 210 -13.48 -20.38 -9.16
CA ASN A 210 -12.99 -20.41 -7.76
C ASN A 210 -11.79 -19.50 -7.54
N ARG A 211 -11.80 -18.28 -8.11
CA ARG A 211 -10.75 -17.30 -7.92
C ARG A 211 -10.55 -17.00 -6.43
N THR A 212 -9.31 -17.13 -5.95
CA THR A 212 -8.94 -16.61 -4.63
C THR A 212 -9.19 -15.10 -4.63
N PRO A 213 -10.10 -14.57 -3.82
CA PRO A 213 -10.33 -13.14 -3.77
C PRO A 213 -9.10 -12.42 -3.21
N LEU A 214 -8.84 -11.22 -3.71
CA LEU A 214 -7.96 -10.30 -3.01
C LEU A 214 -8.67 -9.86 -1.74
N LYS A 215 -8.00 -9.96 -0.61
CA LYS A 215 -8.56 -9.51 0.65
C LYS A 215 -7.68 -8.42 1.25
N LEU A 216 -8.29 -7.36 1.76
CA LEU A 216 -7.64 -6.40 2.64
C LEU A 216 -8.43 -6.36 3.95
N ALA A 217 -7.76 -6.71 5.05
CA ALA A 217 -8.39 -6.75 6.37
C ALA A 217 -7.75 -5.72 7.31
N PHE A 218 -8.59 -4.92 7.98
CA PHE A 218 -8.17 -4.02 9.05
C PHE A 218 -8.30 -4.74 10.39
N GLY A 219 -7.21 -4.75 11.18
CA GLY A 219 -7.23 -5.21 12.56
C GLY A 219 -7.57 -4.09 13.54
N PRO A 220 -7.82 -4.45 14.81
CA PRO A 220 -8.02 -3.48 15.88
C PRO A 220 -6.86 -2.49 15.95
N ALA A 221 -7.18 -1.22 16.14
CA ALA A 221 -6.18 -0.16 16.28
C ALA A 221 -5.38 -0.34 17.56
N ILE A 222 -4.05 -0.30 17.47
CA ILE A 222 -3.13 -0.39 18.60
C ILE A 222 -2.93 1.02 19.15
N PRO A 223 -3.28 1.30 20.41
CA PRO A 223 -3.14 2.62 21.01
C PRO A 223 -1.68 2.98 21.27
N THR A 224 -1.33 4.25 21.10
CA THR A 224 -0.01 4.80 21.42
C THR A 224 -0.01 5.70 22.67
N ALA A 225 -1.18 5.99 23.23
CA ALA A 225 -1.32 6.79 24.43
C ALA A 225 -0.48 6.20 25.60
N GLY A 226 0.31 7.03 26.26
CA GLY A 226 1.22 6.62 27.34
C GLY A 226 2.50 5.91 26.89
N ARG A 227 2.68 5.68 25.59
CA ARG A 227 3.92 5.12 25.02
C ARG A 227 4.83 6.24 24.47
N SER A 228 6.12 5.96 24.43
CA SER A 228 7.17 6.86 23.95
C SER A 228 7.87 6.30 22.70
N PRO A 229 8.67 7.07 21.99
CA PRO A 229 9.48 6.56 20.88
C PRO A 229 10.46 5.43 21.25
N ARG A 230 10.75 5.22 22.54
CA ARG A 230 11.57 4.09 23.04
C ARG A 230 10.83 2.76 22.89
N ASP A 231 9.51 2.79 22.83
CA ASP A 231 8.66 1.61 22.71
C ASP A 231 8.46 1.15 21.25
N ALA A 232 9.18 1.79 20.28
CA ALA A 232 8.99 1.54 18.87
C ALA A 232 9.24 0.08 18.46
N GLU A 233 10.22 -0.59 19.04
CA GLU A 233 10.52 -2.00 18.76
C GLU A 233 9.40 -2.92 19.25
N ALA A 234 8.95 -2.74 20.48
CA ALA A 234 7.85 -3.50 21.07
C ALA A 234 6.54 -3.30 20.28
N LEU A 235 6.23 -2.04 19.90
CA LEU A 235 5.05 -1.73 19.10
C LEU A 235 5.15 -2.30 17.67
N THR A 236 6.36 -2.38 17.13
CA THR A 236 6.59 -2.99 15.80
C THR A 236 6.33 -4.49 15.84
N GLU A 237 6.76 -5.18 16.88
CA GLU A 237 6.49 -6.62 17.01
C GLU A 237 5.01 -6.90 17.30
N GLU A 238 4.34 -6.06 18.11
CA GLU A 238 2.89 -6.12 18.31
C GLU A 238 2.13 -5.96 16.99
N LEU A 239 2.52 -4.99 16.16
CA LEU A 239 1.98 -4.78 14.81
C LEU A 239 2.18 -6.03 13.94
N ARG A 240 3.40 -6.59 13.93
CA ARG A 240 3.74 -7.75 13.09
C ARG A 240 2.89 -8.97 13.48
N GLN A 241 2.72 -9.20 14.78
CA GLN A 241 1.89 -10.28 15.30
C GLN A 241 0.42 -10.09 14.95
N ALA A 242 -0.10 -8.86 15.04
CA ALA A 242 -1.47 -8.53 14.65
C ALA A 242 -1.71 -8.79 13.16
N ILE A 243 -0.79 -8.38 12.27
CA ILE A 243 -0.88 -8.66 10.84
C ILE A 243 -0.79 -10.16 10.56
N ALA A 244 0.12 -10.87 11.20
CA ALA A 244 0.24 -12.33 11.07
C ALA A 244 -1.04 -13.05 11.51
N GLN A 245 -1.70 -12.57 12.57
CA GLN A 245 -2.98 -13.10 13.03
C GLN A 245 -4.09 -12.85 11.99
N LEU A 246 -4.21 -11.62 11.46
CA LEU A 246 -5.18 -11.30 10.41
C LEU A 246 -5.01 -12.20 9.18
N ILE A 247 -3.76 -12.42 8.74
CA ILE A 247 -3.47 -13.33 7.63
C ILE A 247 -3.98 -14.72 7.94
N ARG A 248 -3.69 -15.29 9.12
CA ARG A 248 -4.15 -16.64 9.51
C ARG A 248 -5.68 -16.75 9.60
N GLN A 249 -6.36 -15.69 10.02
CA GLN A 249 -7.83 -15.69 10.18
C GLN A 249 -8.58 -15.61 8.86
N HIS A 250 -7.96 -15.02 7.83
CA HIS A 250 -8.67 -14.70 6.60
C HIS A 250 -8.05 -15.34 5.33
N SER A 251 -6.95 -16.12 5.47
CA SER A 251 -6.33 -16.86 4.35
C SER A 251 -7.21 -17.97 3.80
#